data_2ec16ea6233c5127e6e11d8d2da9537b
#
_entry.id   2ec16ea6233c5127e6e11d8d2da9537b
#
_cell.length_a   1.000
_cell.length_b   1.000
_cell.length_c   1.000
_cell.angle_alpha   90.00
_cell.angle_beta   90.00
_cell.angle_gamma   90.00
#
_symmetry.space_group_name_H-M   'P 1'
#
loop_
_entity.id
_entity.type
_entity.pdbx_description
1 polymer ?
#
loop_
_entity_poly.entity_id
_entity_poly.type
_entity_poly.pdbx_seq_one_letter_code
_entity_poly.pdbx_strand_id
1 'polypeptide(L)'
;LASPTYAIKLGKRKMRECVKKIFPSDEVFTYSGRIDFDKKDAPVFVYPCTSVRFAVKGKNVWVVMKNIRCYFENSIGVLVDGDYKGKCILPDEGSVEIDISGFLDGKEHEVTVFKRQDASHYVVFEGLITGKDTEISKSKVQFTRRIEVYGDSVSAGEVSEAVARAGLSDPENNGEYSNSFYSYSWLCARKLHADIHDVAQGGIALLHGQGYFAGPDYTGMEESYDKIEMNPYLGETKPWDFSKYIPHVVIVAFGQNDANPVNYMAEDYEGEQAKHWRAEYRKFIETIQEKYPKCEVILTTTILNHDAAWDRAIGQEAEEMKDKHVHHFLYTNNGSGTHGHIRIPE
;
A
#
# COMPACT_ATOMS: atom_id res chain seq x y z
N LEU A 1 6.97 1.09 22.11
CA LEU A 1 7.84 2.27 22.06
C LEU A 1 8.09 2.56 20.57
N ALA A 2 7.41 3.60 20.05
CA ALA A 2 7.65 4.06 18.69
C ALA A 2 9.07 4.61 18.62
N SER A 3 9.91 4.03 17.74
CA SER A 3 11.19 4.65 17.40
C SER A 3 10.93 6.02 16.77
N PRO A 4 11.71 7.04 17.12
CA PRO A 4 11.53 8.36 16.52
C PRO A 4 11.71 8.23 15.00
N THR A 5 10.74 8.75 14.25
CA THR A 5 10.78 8.78 12.78
C THR A 5 11.92 9.69 12.33
N TYR A 6 13.05 9.12 12.00
CA TYR A 6 14.17 9.89 11.48
C TYR A 6 13.89 10.33 10.04
N ALA A 7 13.97 11.65 9.81
CA ALA A 7 13.95 12.16 8.45
C ALA A 7 15.29 11.82 7.76
N ILE A 8 15.22 11.07 6.68
CA ILE A 8 16.38 10.76 5.85
C ILE A 8 16.73 12.00 5.04
N LYS A 9 17.95 12.52 5.19
CA LYS A 9 18.36 13.74 4.52
C LYS A 9 18.56 13.51 3.02
N LEU A 10 18.07 14.46 2.22
CA LEU A 10 18.45 14.58 0.82
C LEU A 10 19.93 14.96 0.75
N GLY A 11 20.76 14.08 0.19
CA GLY A 11 22.19 14.30 0.10
C GLY A 11 22.56 15.16 -1.09
N LYS A 12 23.18 16.35 -0.88
CA LYS A 12 23.95 16.98 -1.95
C LYS A 12 25.25 16.17 -2.12
N ARG A 13 25.38 15.50 -3.25
CA ARG A 13 26.56 14.75 -3.64
C ARG A 13 27.79 15.69 -3.69
N LYS A 14 28.75 15.51 -2.78
CA LYS A 14 30.09 16.03 -3.04
C LYS A 14 30.64 15.30 -4.25
N MET A 15 31.18 16.01 -5.25
CA MET A 15 31.84 15.40 -6.41
C MET A 15 32.80 14.31 -5.90
N ARG A 16 32.51 13.05 -6.19
CA ARG A 16 33.33 11.91 -5.80
C ARG A 16 33.87 11.24 -7.05
N GLU A 17 35.13 10.99 -7.02
CA GLU A 17 35.84 10.15 -7.98
C GLU A 17 35.22 8.74 -7.93
N CYS A 18 34.85 8.18 -9.08
CA CYS A 18 34.36 6.81 -9.27
C CYS A 18 33.09 6.42 -8.50
N VAL A 19 31.94 6.68 -9.08
CA VAL A 19 30.63 6.09 -8.70
C VAL A 19 30.15 5.13 -9.78
N LYS A 20 29.43 4.08 -9.37
CA LYS A 20 28.70 3.20 -10.28
C LYS A 20 27.21 3.58 -10.24
N LYS A 21 26.56 3.59 -11.39
CA LYS A 21 25.10 3.63 -11.49
C LYS A 21 24.60 2.21 -11.77
N ILE A 22 23.57 1.77 -11.04
CA ILE A 22 22.89 0.49 -11.23
C ILE A 22 21.48 0.81 -11.65
N PHE A 23 21.10 0.33 -12.84
CA PHE A 23 19.81 0.63 -13.43
C PHE A 23 18.71 -0.29 -12.87
N PRO A 24 17.45 0.15 -12.81
CA PRO A 24 16.35 -0.66 -12.32
C PRO A 24 16.15 -2.01 -13.01
N SER A 25 16.56 -2.14 -14.27
CA SER A 25 16.51 -3.39 -15.03
C SER A 25 17.58 -4.42 -14.65
N ASP A 26 18.50 -4.08 -13.75
CA ASP A 26 19.53 -5.00 -13.28
C ASP A 26 18.93 -6.14 -12.43
N GLU A 27 19.42 -7.36 -12.62
CA GLU A 27 18.92 -8.57 -11.96
C GLU A 27 19.18 -8.60 -10.43
N VAL A 28 19.96 -7.67 -9.91
CA VAL A 28 20.20 -7.54 -8.45
C VAL A 28 18.94 -7.07 -7.71
N PHE A 29 17.97 -6.48 -8.41
CA PHE A 29 16.75 -6.00 -7.80
C PHE A 29 15.67 -7.08 -7.74
N THR A 30 14.99 -7.12 -6.60
CA THR A 30 13.78 -7.93 -6.39
C THR A 30 12.63 -7.00 -6.03
N TYR A 31 11.54 -7.09 -6.75
CA TYR A 31 10.39 -6.21 -6.62
C TYR A 31 9.21 -6.89 -5.95
N SER A 32 8.39 -6.13 -5.22
CA SER A 32 7.10 -6.54 -4.67
C SER A 32 6.05 -5.46 -4.92
N GLY A 33 4.83 -5.87 -5.19
CA GLY A 33 3.71 -4.98 -5.50
C GLY A 33 3.36 -4.94 -6.98
N ARG A 34 2.23 -4.31 -7.31
CA ARG A 34 1.87 -4.02 -8.69
C ARG A 34 2.72 -2.85 -9.20
N ILE A 35 3.65 -3.12 -10.10
CA ILE A 35 4.62 -2.15 -10.60
C ILE A 35 4.48 -2.04 -12.11
N ASP A 36 4.42 -0.83 -12.63
CA ASP A 36 4.49 -0.58 -14.07
C ASP A 36 5.94 -0.63 -14.56
N PHE A 37 6.23 -1.63 -15.39
CA PHE A 37 7.52 -1.86 -16.04
C PHE A 37 7.53 -1.52 -17.54
N ASP A 38 6.61 -0.70 -18.04
CA ASP A 38 6.63 -0.25 -19.45
C ASP A 38 8.00 0.35 -19.79
N LYS A 39 8.61 1.04 -18.83
CA LYS A 39 10.00 1.50 -18.90
C LYS A 39 10.84 0.71 -17.90
N LYS A 40 11.60 -0.28 -18.37
CA LYS A 40 12.41 -1.16 -17.52
C LYS A 40 13.38 -0.43 -16.59
N ASP A 41 13.93 0.71 -17.01
CA ASP A 41 14.85 1.54 -16.24
C ASP A 41 14.19 2.70 -15.49
N ALA A 42 12.85 2.69 -15.43
CA ALA A 42 12.06 3.67 -14.70
C ALA A 42 10.72 3.05 -14.25
N PRO A 43 10.73 1.94 -13.49
CA PRO A 43 9.50 1.31 -13.00
C PRO A 43 8.75 2.25 -12.08
N VAL A 44 7.40 2.24 -12.19
CA VAL A 44 6.51 3.10 -11.43
C VAL A 44 5.86 2.31 -10.29
N PHE A 45 6.07 2.76 -9.07
CA PHE A 45 5.44 2.24 -7.85
C PHE A 45 4.15 3.02 -7.60
N VAL A 46 3.02 2.33 -7.63
CA VAL A 46 1.68 2.93 -7.56
C VAL A 46 1.08 2.78 -6.18
N TYR A 47 1.01 1.56 -5.69
CA TYR A 47 0.28 1.18 -4.48
C TYR A 47 1.15 1.20 -3.21
N PRO A 48 0.56 1.25 -2.01
CA PRO A 48 1.31 1.11 -0.75
C PRO A 48 2.03 -0.24 -0.68
N CYS A 49 3.02 -0.36 0.17
CA CYS A 49 3.89 -1.54 0.32
C CYS A 49 4.74 -1.90 -0.91
N THR A 50 4.47 -1.29 -2.08
CA THR A 50 5.28 -1.52 -3.27
C THR A 50 6.74 -1.22 -2.98
N SER A 51 7.63 -2.15 -3.30
CA SER A 51 9.03 -2.07 -2.84
C SER A 51 10.02 -2.68 -3.82
N VAL A 52 11.28 -2.25 -3.68
CA VAL A 52 12.46 -2.85 -4.28
C VAL A 52 13.40 -3.31 -3.16
N ARG A 53 13.97 -4.52 -3.32
CA ARG A 53 14.92 -5.14 -2.39
C ARG A 53 16.22 -5.48 -3.09
N PHE A 54 17.32 -5.34 -2.35
CA PHE A 54 18.68 -5.71 -2.77
C PHE A 54 19.56 -5.90 -1.55
N ALA A 55 20.68 -6.61 -1.69
CA ALA A 55 21.69 -6.70 -0.66
C ALA A 55 22.85 -5.74 -0.97
N VAL A 56 23.42 -5.15 0.07
CA VAL A 56 24.52 -4.19 0.01
C VAL A 56 25.67 -4.66 0.86
N LYS A 57 26.89 -4.66 0.32
CA LYS A 57 28.13 -4.77 1.09
C LYS A 57 28.98 -3.54 0.83
N GLY A 58 29.16 -2.71 1.84
CA GLY A 58 29.82 -1.39 1.72
C GLY A 58 29.01 -0.29 2.38
N LYS A 59 29.35 0.98 2.14
CA LYS A 59 28.72 2.11 2.87
C LYS A 59 28.07 3.14 1.97
N ASN A 60 28.58 3.37 0.80
CA ASN A 60 28.22 4.54 0.00
C ASN A 60 27.11 4.16 -0.98
N VAL A 61 25.85 4.40 -0.63
CA VAL A 61 24.66 4.09 -1.44
C VAL A 61 23.68 5.24 -1.44
N TRP A 62 23.24 5.64 -2.62
CA TRP A 62 22.17 6.58 -2.86
C TRP A 62 21.08 5.91 -3.69
N VAL A 63 19.85 5.98 -3.22
CA VAL A 63 18.67 5.54 -3.96
C VAL A 63 18.17 6.70 -4.79
N VAL A 64 17.95 6.49 -6.09
CA VAL A 64 17.47 7.54 -6.98
C VAL A 64 15.98 7.32 -7.24
N MET A 65 15.19 8.31 -6.85
CA MET A 65 13.73 8.29 -6.98
C MET A 65 13.22 9.57 -7.64
N LYS A 66 12.09 9.47 -8.34
CA LYS A 66 11.35 10.62 -8.87
C LYS A 66 9.92 10.58 -8.37
N ASN A 67 9.41 11.73 -7.91
CA ASN A 67 8.05 11.89 -7.46
C ASN A 67 7.10 12.16 -8.64
N ILE A 68 5.91 11.56 -8.59
CA ILE A 68 4.74 11.92 -9.40
C ILE A 68 3.63 12.22 -8.41
N ARG A 69 3.57 13.48 -7.97
CA ARG A 69 2.69 13.93 -6.89
C ARG A 69 1.34 14.36 -7.41
N CYS A 70 0.27 14.02 -6.68
CA CYS A 70 -1.06 14.57 -6.91
C CYS A 70 -1.35 15.74 -5.96
N TYR A 71 -1.57 15.48 -4.65
CA TYR A 71 -1.93 16.53 -3.70
C TYR A 71 -1.03 16.54 -2.47
N PHE A 72 -1.13 15.78 -1.46
CA PHE A 72 -0.31 15.86 -0.25
C PHE A 72 1.20 15.59 -0.48
N GLU A 73 2.01 15.69 0.57
CA GLU A 73 3.39 15.25 0.49
C GLU A 73 3.48 13.76 0.20
N ASN A 74 4.46 13.37 -0.59
CA ASN A 74 4.76 11.97 -0.88
C ASN A 74 6.11 11.60 -0.27
N SER A 75 6.20 10.39 0.28
CA SER A 75 7.43 9.92 0.91
C SER A 75 7.65 8.42 0.69
N ILE A 76 8.92 8.03 0.73
CA ILE A 76 9.33 6.63 0.75
C ILE A 76 9.90 6.27 2.13
N GLY A 77 9.89 4.98 2.43
CA GLY A 77 10.54 4.41 3.61
C GLY A 77 11.70 3.51 3.25
N VAL A 78 12.62 3.34 4.20
CA VAL A 78 13.78 2.47 4.05
C VAL A 78 13.83 1.48 5.21
N LEU A 79 13.98 0.20 4.89
CA LEU A 79 14.31 -0.85 5.85
C LEU A 79 15.75 -1.31 5.61
N VAL A 80 16.47 -1.57 6.68
CA VAL A 80 17.77 -2.27 6.65
C VAL A 80 17.68 -3.44 7.61
N ASP A 81 17.90 -4.65 7.11
CA ASP A 81 17.76 -5.92 7.84
C ASP A 81 16.35 -6.10 8.48
N GLY A 82 15.32 -5.58 7.81
CA GLY A 82 13.93 -5.61 8.27
C GLY A 82 13.53 -4.49 9.24
N ASP A 83 14.49 -3.72 9.76
CA ASP A 83 14.25 -2.61 10.65
C ASP A 83 13.93 -1.32 9.89
N TYR A 84 12.86 -0.64 10.27
CA TYR A 84 12.51 0.65 9.70
C TYR A 84 13.52 1.74 10.14
N LYS A 85 14.17 2.38 9.19
CA LYS A 85 15.21 3.40 9.43
C LYS A 85 14.71 4.83 9.31
N GLY A 86 13.57 5.04 8.65
CA GLY A 86 12.96 6.36 8.54
C GLY A 86 12.32 6.63 7.19
N LYS A 87 11.77 7.84 7.07
CA LYS A 87 11.14 8.36 5.85
C LYS A 87 12.02 9.37 5.12
N CYS A 88 11.88 9.41 3.81
CA CYS A 88 12.37 10.49 2.97
C CYS A 88 11.19 11.14 2.25
N ILE A 89 10.96 12.42 2.49
CA ILE A 89 9.98 13.22 1.77
C ILE A 89 10.57 13.50 0.39
N LEU A 90 9.80 13.22 -0.65
CA LEU A 90 10.21 13.46 -2.02
C LEU A 90 9.92 14.91 -2.41
N PRO A 91 10.79 15.56 -3.22
CA PRO A 91 10.51 16.87 -3.75
C PRO A 91 9.29 16.85 -4.68
N ASP A 92 8.65 17.99 -4.87
CA ASP A 92 7.46 18.11 -5.73
C ASP A 92 7.76 17.76 -7.18
N GLU A 93 8.97 18.07 -7.63
CA GLU A 93 9.43 17.84 -9.00
C GLU A 93 10.86 17.29 -9.05
N GLY A 94 11.14 16.58 -10.13
CA GLY A 94 12.48 16.09 -10.42
C GLY A 94 12.88 14.82 -9.68
N SER A 95 14.09 14.37 -9.97
CA SER A 95 14.70 13.21 -9.33
C SER A 95 15.52 13.63 -8.11
N VAL A 96 15.58 12.76 -7.12
CA VAL A 96 16.31 12.96 -5.87
C VAL A 96 17.21 11.79 -5.58
N GLU A 97 18.41 12.06 -5.08
CA GLU A 97 19.35 11.08 -4.55
C GLU A 97 19.16 11.00 -3.02
N ILE A 98 18.72 9.85 -2.53
CA ILE A 98 18.44 9.58 -1.12
C ILE A 98 19.62 8.85 -0.52
N ASP A 99 20.34 9.50 0.38
CA ASP A 99 21.55 8.94 1.01
C ASP A 99 21.18 7.96 2.13
N ILE A 100 21.41 6.67 1.91
CA ILE A 100 21.21 5.62 2.92
C ILE A 100 22.51 5.14 3.56
N SER A 101 23.63 5.76 3.22
CA SER A 101 24.99 5.37 3.67
C SER A 101 25.12 5.36 5.19
N GLY A 102 24.37 6.24 5.89
CA GLY A 102 24.39 6.34 7.35
C GLY A 102 23.81 5.11 8.08
N PHE A 103 23.09 4.24 7.38
CA PHE A 103 22.49 3.02 7.94
C PHE A 103 23.36 1.78 7.71
N LEU A 104 24.47 1.92 6.98
CA LEU A 104 25.33 0.82 6.56
C LEU A 104 26.68 0.88 7.30
N ASP A 105 27.12 -0.23 7.87
CA ASP A 105 28.38 -0.33 8.62
C ASP A 105 29.57 -0.86 7.78
N GLY A 106 29.30 -1.25 6.54
CA GLY A 106 30.27 -1.84 5.60
C GLY A 106 30.15 -3.34 5.48
N LYS A 107 29.42 -4.01 6.36
CA LYS A 107 29.05 -5.43 6.21
C LYS A 107 27.96 -5.61 5.18
N GLU A 108 27.53 -6.84 4.97
CA GLU A 108 26.40 -7.15 4.13
C GLU A 108 25.08 -6.86 4.87
N HIS A 109 24.17 -6.13 4.22
CA HIS A 109 22.87 -5.76 4.71
C HIS A 109 21.79 -6.01 3.66
N GLU A 110 20.60 -6.43 4.07
CA GLU A 110 19.40 -6.45 3.24
C GLU A 110 18.73 -5.08 3.29
N VAL A 111 18.49 -4.47 2.14
CA VAL A 111 17.83 -3.17 2.03
C VAL A 111 16.51 -3.31 1.30
N THR A 112 15.46 -2.70 1.85
CA THR A 112 14.16 -2.54 1.20
C THR A 112 13.82 -1.07 1.13
N VAL A 113 13.52 -0.58 -0.07
CA VAL A 113 12.97 0.77 -0.27
C VAL A 113 11.53 0.63 -0.72
N PHE A 114 10.62 1.32 -0.06
CA PHE A 114 9.19 1.10 -0.26
C PHE A 114 8.38 2.39 -0.32
N LYS A 115 7.25 2.31 -1.02
CA LYS A 115 6.24 3.36 -1.06
C LYS A 115 5.39 3.33 0.20
N ARG A 116 5.32 4.46 0.90
CA ARG A 116 4.64 4.56 2.20
C ARG A 116 3.14 4.81 2.10
N GLN A 117 2.69 5.48 1.07
CA GLN A 117 1.33 5.97 0.91
C GLN A 117 0.56 5.20 -0.17
N ASP A 118 -0.73 5.44 -0.22
CA ASP A 118 -1.67 4.91 -1.20
C ASP A 118 -1.39 5.38 -2.65
N ALA A 119 -2.28 5.04 -3.59
CA ALA A 119 -2.14 5.39 -5.00
C ALA A 119 -2.47 6.87 -5.32
N SER A 120 -2.61 7.74 -4.32
CA SER A 120 -2.72 9.19 -4.53
C SER A 120 -1.49 9.78 -5.22
N HIS A 121 -0.33 9.15 -5.05
CA HIS A 121 0.92 9.54 -5.67
C HIS A 121 1.61 8.31 -6.26
N TYR A 122 2.43 8.53 -7.28
CA TYR A 122 3.32 7.48 -7.80
C TYR A 122 4.78 7.84 -7.51
N VAL A 123 5.62 6.83 -7.50
CA VAL A 123 7.08 6.99 -7.34
C VAL A 123 7.79 6.21 -8.43
N VAL A 124 8.69 6.85 -9.15
CA VAL A 124 9.55 6.19 -10.12
C VAL A 124 10.87 5.82 -9.45
N PHE A 125 11.24 4.55 -9.51
CA PHE A 125 12.56 4.10 -9.12
C PHE A 125 13.52 4.25 -10.29
N GLU A 126 14.60 5.03 -10.12
CA GLU A 126 15.59 5.30 -11.17
C GLU A 126 16.94 4.60 -10.93
N GLY A 127 16.99 3.69 -9.94
CA GLY A 127 18.14 2.87 -9.64
C GLY A 127 18.96 3.34 -8.44
N LEU A 128 20.22 2.90 -8.42
CA LEU A 128 21.17 3.24 -7.34
C LEU A 128 22.38 3.94 -7.91
N ILE A 129 22.99 4.76 -7.05
CA ILE A 129 24.36 5.24 -7.22
C ILE A 129 25.16 4.70 -6.04
N THR A 130 26.33 4.10 -6.31
CA THR A 130 27.16 3.49 -5.28
C THR A 130 28.60 3.98 -5.36
N GLY A 131 29.29 3.95 -4.22
CA GLY A 131 30.73 4.13 -4.20
C GLY A 131 31.47 2.98 -4.88
N LYS A 132 32.71 3.20 -5.26
CA LYS A 132 33.55 2.22 -5.97
C LYS A 132 33.67 0.90 -5.22
N ASP A 133 33.80 0.96 -3.89
CA ASP A 133 34.04 -0.19 -3.02
C ASP A 133 32.75 -0.77 -2.43
N THR A 134 31.59 -0.40 -3.01
CA THR A 134 30.27 -0.91 -2.61
C THR A 134 29.80 -1.94 -3.63
N GLU A 135 29.45 -3.12 -3.15
CA GLU A 135 28.90 -4.22 -3.92
C GLU A 135 27.39 -4.29 -3.70
N ILE A 136 26.64 -4.44 -4.77
CA ILE A 136 25.19 -4.69 -4.75
C ILE A 136 24.96 -6.09 -5.31
N SER A 137 24.12 -6.84 -4.63
CA SER A 137 23.74 -8.18 -5.05
C SER A 137 22.25 -8.42 -4.81
N LYS A 138 21.73 -9.52 -5.34
CA LYS A 138 20.34 -9.90 -5.19
C LYS A 138 20.01 -10.19 -3.73
N SER A 139 18.87 -9.70 -3.25
CA SER A 139 18.35 -10.01 -1.92
C SER A 139 18.19 -11.52 -1.71
N LYS A 140 18.56 -11.99 -0.53
CA LYS A 140 18.39 -13.39 -0.10
C LYS A 140 16.97 -13.68 0.41
N VAL A 141 16.18 -12.64 0.65
CA VAL A 141 14.80 -12.78 1.13
C VAL A 141 13.92 -13.34 0.01
N GLN A 142 13.29 -14.48 0.27
CA GLN A 142 12.37 -15.14 -0.64
C GLN A 142 11.04 -15.40 0.07
N PHE A 143 9.95 -15.13 -0.61
CA PHE A 143 8.61 -15.41 -0.11
C PHE A 143 7.99 -16.60 -0.84
N THR A 144 7.40 -17.52 -0.08
CA THR A 144 6.65 -18.66 -0.62
C THR A 144 5.15 -18.45 -0.53
N ARG A 145 4.71 -17.49 0.27
CA ARG A 145 3.31 -17.09 0.44
C ARG A 145 3.07 -15.77 -0.26
N ARG A 146 1.86 -15.56 -0.73
CA ARG A 146 1.44 -14.36 -1.44
C ARG A 146 0.07 -13.92 -0.97
N ILE A 147 -0.05 -12.64 -0.62
CA ILE A 147 -1.28 -12.01 -0.16
C ILE A 147 -1.58 -10.84 -1.10
N GLU A 148 -2.82 -10.72 -1.54
CA GLU A 148 -3.30 -9.51 -2.20
C GLU A 148 -4.41 -8.88 -1.36
N VAL A 149 -4.40 -7.56 -1.23
CA VAL A 149 -5.37 -6.80 -0.43
C VAL A 149 -6.07 -5.82 -1.35
N TYR A 150 -7.38 -5.78 -1.30
CA TYR A 150 -8.21 -4.71 -1.87
C TYR A 150 -8.82 -3.95 -0.70
N GLY A 151 -8.44 -2.70 -0.53
CA GLY A 151 -8.83 -1.95 0.66
C GLY A 151 -8.76 -0.43 0.49
N ASP A 152 -8.96 0.23 1.60
CA ASP A 152 -9.01 1.68 1.70
C ASP A 152 -7.79 2.26 2.46
N SER A 153 -7.97 3.44 3.06
CA SER A 153 -6.96 4.15 3.84
C SER A 153 -6.37 3.32 4.99
N VAL A 154 -7.17 2.48 5.64
CA VAL A 154 -6.69 1.65 6.75
C VAL A 154 -5.75 0.56 6.24
N SER A 155 -6.06 -0.04 5.10
CA SER A 155 -5.17 -1.00 4.44
C SER A 155 -3.88 -0.35 3.97
N ALA A 156 -3.96 0.89 3.48
CA ALA A 156 -2.79 1.67 3.08
C ALA A 156 -1.91 2.15 4.25
N GLY A 157 -2.43 2.11 5.48
CA GLY A 157 -1.73 2.61 6.68
C GLY A 157 -1.72 4.13 6.80
N GLU A 158 -2.80 4.79 6.31
CA GLU A 158 -2.94 6.23 6.49
C GLU A 158 -2.91 6.61 7.96
N VAL A 159 -2.27 7.74 8.25
CA VAL A 159 -2.18 8.37 9.58
C VAL A 159 -1.57 7.47 10.66
N SER A 160 -1.06 6.29 10.34
CA SER A 160 -0.57 5.30 11.31
C SER A 160 0.53 5.83 12.26
N GLU A 161 1.34 6.79 11.82
CA GLU A 161 2.40 7.42 12.65
C GLU A 161 1.93 8.60 13.50
N ALA A 162 0.66 9.01 13.44
CA ALA A 162 0.12 10.08 14.26
C ALA A 162 -0.15 9.64 15.71
N VAL A 163 0.83 9.04 16.37
CA VAL A 163 0.75 8.38 17.68
C VAL A 163 0.20 9.30 18.77
N ALA A 164 0.54 10.59 18.72
CA ALA A 164 0.03 11.59 19.68
C ALA A 164 -1.47 11.85 19.55
N ARG A 165 -2.10 11.34 18.49
CA ARG A 165 -3.53 11.47 18.20
C ARG A 165 -4.30 10.16 18.40
N ALA A 166 -3.68 9.12 18.97
CA ALA A 166 -4.36 7.86 19.27
C ALA A 166 -5.62 8.10 20.10
N GLY A 167 -6.75 7.47 19.73
CA GLY A 167 -8.06 7.67 20.35
C GLY A 167 -8.76 9.00 20.00
N LEU A 168 -8.16 9.86 19.18
CA LEU A 168 -8.71 11.15 18.76
C LEU A 168 -9.02 11.15 17.26
N SER A 169 -9.75 12.18 16.80
CA SER A 169 -9.94 12.44 15.37
C SER A 169 -8.61 12.62 14.64
N ASP A 170 -8.60 12.39 13.35
CA ASP A 170 -7.41 12.57 12.52
C ASP A 170 -6.84 13.99 12.56
N PRO A 171 -5.52 14.12 12.39
CA PRO A 171 -4.92 15.42 12.09
C PRO A 171 -5.37 15.89 10.70
N GLU A 172 -5.03 17.13 10.36
CA GLU A 172 -5.14 17.58 8.98
C GLU A 172 -4.37 16.60 8.06
N ASN A 173 -5.04 16.09 7.04
CA ASN A 173 -4.44 15.09 6.16
C ASN A 173 -3.48 15.75 5.18
N ASN A 174 -2.19 15.72 5.48
CA ASN A 174 -1.10 16.17 4.62
C ASN A 174 -0.19 15.04 4.12
N GLY A 175 -0.54 13.78 4.45
CA GLY A 175 0.25 12.59 4.11
C GLY A 175 1.44 12.33 5.04
N GLU A 176 1.78 13.27 5.92
CA GLU A 176 2.96 13.20 6.80
C GLU A 176 3.01 11.92 7.63
N TYR A 177 1.87 11.51 8.16
CA TYR A 177 1.77 10.40 9.11
C TYR A 177 1.43 9.06 8.47
N SER A 178 1.21 9.02 7.16
CA SER A 178 0.85 7.80 6.44
C SER A 178 2.06 6.90 6.25
N ASN A 179 1.94 5.63 6.66
CA ASN A 179 3.03 4.66 6.52
C ASN A 179 2.52 3.22 6.41
N SER A 180 2.54 2.68 5.21
CA SER A 180 2.12 1.32 4.91
C SER A 180 2.86 0.24 5.69
N PHE A 181 4.09 0.53 6.17
CA PHE A 181 4.84 -0.40 7.03
C PHE A 181 4.10 -0.77 8.31
N TYR A 182 3.26 0.11 8.82
CA TYR A 182 2.45 -0.10 10.01
C TYR A 182 1.00 -0.50 9.72
N SER A 183 0.60 -0.60 8.45
CA SER A 183 -0.73 -1.11 8.09
C SER A 183 -0.90 -2.56 8.55
N TYR A 184 -2.13 -2.94 8.88
CA TYR A 184 -2.44 -4.33 9.23
C TYR A 184 -2.10 -5.30 8.10
N SER A 185 -2.29 -4.86 6.85
CA SER A 185 -2.02 -5.64 5.65
C SER A 185 -0.56 -6.06 5.56
N TRP A 186 0.37 -5.11 5.69
CA TRP A 186 1.79 -5.45 5.63
C TRP A 186 2.30 -6.08 6.92
N LEU A 187 1.76 -5.72 8.09
CA LEU A 187 2.05 -6.41 9.35
C LEU A 187 1.71 -7.90 9.26
N CYS A 188 0.54 -8.23 8.70
CA CYS A 188 0.12 -9.61 8.44
C CYS A 188 1.09 -10.32 7.49
N ALA A 189 1.40 -9.71 6.34
CA ALA A 189 2.33 -10.28 5.37
C ALA A 189 3.72 -10.53 5.96
N ARG A 190 4.27 -9.58 6.72
CA ARG A 190 5.56 -9.74 7.40
C ARG A 190 5.56 -10.87 8.44
N LYS A 191 4.50 -10.96 9.27
CA LYS A 191 4.36 -12.04 10.26
C LYS A 191 4.23 -13.42 9.61
N LEU A 192 3.58 -13.50 8.46
CA LEU A 192 3.41 -14.73 7.70
C LEU A 192 4.57 -15.04 6.75
N HIS A 193 5.57 -14.18 6.70
CA HIS A 193 6.66 -14.25 5.73
C HIS A 193 6.13 -14.37 4.29
N ALA A 194 5.22 -13.48 3.94
CA ALA A 194 4.52 -13.44 2.66
C ALA A 194 4.91 -12.21 1.83
N ASP A 195 4.90 -12.37 0.53
CA ASP A 195 4.88 -11.25 -0.41
C ASP A 195 3.49 -10.60 -0.42
N ILE A 196 3.41 -9.32 -0.72
CA ILE A 196 2.16 -8.56 -0.67
C ILE A 196 1.98 -7.67 -1.89
N HIS A 197 0.77 -7.69 -2.44
CA HIS A 197 0.21 -6.66 -3.29
C HIS A 197 -0.92 -5.97 -2.52
N ASP A 198 -0.72 -4.73 -2.12
CA ASP A 198 -1.70 -3.97 -1.35
C ASP A 198 -2.39 -2.94 -2.27
N VAL A 199 -3.48 -3.37 -2.92
CA VAL A 199 -4.27 -2.54 -3.84
C VAL A 199 -5.23 -1.70 -3.01
N ALA A 200 -4.66 -0.71 -2.31
CA ALA A 200 -5.38 0.13 -1.38
C ALA A 200 -5.29 1.61 -1.75
N GLN A 201 -6.40 2.33 -1.54
CA GLN A 201 -6.53 3.74 -1.82
C GLN A 201 -7.36 4.43 -0.75
N GLY A 202 -6.83 5.51 -0.18
CA GLY A 202 -7.54 6.33 0.79
C GLY A 202 -8.85 6.89 0.25
N GLY A 203 -9.91 6.77 1.05
CA GLY A 203 -11.22 7.29 0.70
C GLY A 203 -12.00 6.49 -0.34
N ILE A 204 -11.45 5.42 -0.91
CA ILE A 204 -12.14 4.64 -1.93
C ILE A 204 -13.28 3.81 -1.33
N ALA A 205 -14.44 3.82 -1.99
CA ALA A 205 -15.56 2.93 -1.76
C ALA A 205 -15.53 1.76 -2.76
N LEU A 206 -16.43 0.80 -2.61
CA LEU A 206 -16.61 -0.25 -3.61
C LEU A 206 -17.17 0.33 -4.91
N LEU A 207 -18.29 1.07 -4.79
CA LEU A 207 -19.05 1.56 -5.95
C LEU A 207 -18.54 2.93 -6.42
N HIS A 208 -18.62 3.14 -7.73
CA HIS A 208 -18.49 4.46 -8.33
C HIS A 208 -19.55 5.42 -7.80
N GLY A 209 -19.21 6.70 -7.67
CA GLY A 209 -20.10 7.73 -7.14
C GLY A 209 -20.18 7.77 -5.61
N GLN A 210 -19.41 6.97 -4.90
CA GLN A 210 -19.38 6.90 -3.44
C GLN A 210 -17.98 7.07 -2.87
N GLY A 211 -17.89 7.28 -1.56
CA GLY A 211 -16.61 7.49 -0.88
C GLY A 211 -16.09 8.91 -1.02
N TYR A 212 -14.76 9.03 -1.06
CA TYR A 212 -14.04 10.31 -1.02
C TYR A 212 -12.94 10.41 -2.09
N PHE A 213 -12.59 9.31 -2.76
CA PHE A 213 -11.50 9.30 -3.71
C PHE A 213 -11.92 9.83 -5.09
N ALA A 214 -11.06 10.67 -5.70
CA ALA A 214 -11.20 11.19 -7.05
C ALA A 214 -12.54 11.92 -7.32
N GLY A 215 -12.98 12.77 -6.38
CA GLY A 215 -14.15 13.64 -6.60
C GLY A 215 -13.95 14.61 -7.78
N PRO A 216 -15.03 15.08 -8.44
CA PRO A 216 -16.44 14.92 -8.01
C PRO A 216 -17.09 13.58 -8.44
N ASP A 217 -16.45 12.79 -9.29
CA ASP A 217 -17.04 11.57 -9.84
C ASP A 217 -16.93 10.38 -8.86
N TYR A 218 -15.99 10.44 -7.92
CA TYR A 218 -15.71 9.41 -6.89
C TYR A 218 -15.50 8.02 -7.49
N THR A 219 -14.30 7.78 -7.98
CA THR A 219 -13.92 6.47 -8.54
C THR A 219 -13.98 5.37 -7.48
N GLY A 220 -14.72 4.30 -7.77
CA GLY A 220 -14.84 3.13 -6.91
C GLY A 220 -13.81 2.04 -7.19
N MET A 221 -13.66 1.09 -6.25
CA MET A 221 -12.78 -0.07 -6.43
C MET A 221 -13.24 -0.96 -7.57
N GLU A 222 -14.53 -1.04 -7.86
CA GLU A 222 -15.07 -1.79 -9.01
C GLU A 222 -14.48 -1.37 -10.36
N GLU A 223 -14.03 -0.10 -10.48
CA GLU A 223 -13.39 0.45 -11.67
C GLU A 223 -11.86 0.42 -11.60
N SER A 224 -11.29 0.21 -10.40
CA SER A 224 -9.87 0.39 -10.12
C SER A 224 -9.12 -0.92 -9.85
N TYR A 225 -9.81 -1.98 -9.42
CA TYR A 225 -9.19 -3.24 -8.97
C TYR A 225 -8.31 -3.90 -10.02
N ASP A 226 -8.65 -3.72 -11.29
CA ASP A 226 -7.95 -4.29 -12.46
C ASP A 226 -6.93 -3.34 -13.08
N LYS A 227 -6.55 -2.27 -12.38
CA LYS A 227 -5.57 -1.29 -12.88
C LYS A 227 -4.21 -1.44 -12.19
N ILE A 228 -3.18 -1.08 -12.95
CA ILE A 228 -1.84 -0.88 -12.41
C ILE A 228 -1.62 0.60 -12.10
N GLU A 229 -1.92 1.51 -13.00
CA GLU A 229 -2.04 2.94 -12.75
C GLU A 229 -3.53 3.30 -12.72
N MET A 230 -4.04 3.70 -11.55
CA MET A 230 -5.49 3.80 -11.33
C MET A 230 -5.97 5.22 -11.03
N ASN A 231 -5.07 6.15 -10.69
CA ASN A 231 -5.44 7.49 -10.27
C ASN A 231 -5.74 8.40 -11.48
N PRO A 232 -7.02 8.79 -11.70
CA PRO A 232 -7.41 9.60 -12.85
C PRO A 232 -6.82 11.01 -12.85
N TYR A 233 -6.37 11.51 -11.68
CA TYR A 233 -5.70 12.82 -11.59
C TYR A 233 -4.26 12.79 -12.09
N LEU A 234 -3.65 11.61 -12.25
CA LEU A 234 -2.26 11.46 -12.69
C LEU A 234 -2.12 11.02 -14.16
N GLY A 235 -3.22 10.78 -14.84
CA GLY A 235 -3.24 10.41 -16.25
C GLY A 235 -4.19 9.28 -16.61
N GLU A 236 -3.98 8.69 -17.77
CA GLU A 236 -4.76 7.55 -18.23
C GLU A 236 -4.49 6.33 -17.36
N THR A 237 -5.54 5.59 -17.01
CA THR A 237 -5.43 4.35 -16.26
C THR A 237 -4.85 3.23 -17.13
N LYS A 238 -4.09 2.32 -16.52
CA LYS A 238 -3.50 1.17 -17.21
C LYS A 238 -4.00 -0.15 -16.63
N PRO A 239 -4.31 -1.17 -17.45
CA PRO A 239 -4.76 -2.46 -16.96
C PRO A 239 -3.63 -3.22 -16.24
N TRP A 240 -4.03 -4.03 -15.25
CA TRP A 240 -3.18 -5.00 -14.58
C TRP A 240 -3.30 -6.37 -15.26
N ASP A 241 -2.17 -7.03 -15.43
CA ASP A 241 -2.13 -8.43 -15.87
C ASP A 241 -2.10 -9.37 -14.65
N PHE A 242 -3.26 -9.93 -14.34
CA PHE A 242 -3.45 -10.81 -13.18
C PHE A 242 -2.59 -12.09 -13.22
N SER A 243 -2.10 -12.49 -14.39
CA SER A 243 -1.21 -13.66 -14.51
C SER A 243 0.18 -13.44 -13.88
N LYS A 244 0.58 -12.18 -13.64
CA LYS A 244 1.87 -11.83 -13.05
C LYS A 244 1.98 -12.12 -11.55
N TYR A 245 0.84 -12.26 -10.88
CA TYR A 245 0.82 -12.53 -9.44
C TYR A 245 -0.41 -13.35 -9.07
N ILE A 246 -0.20 -14.54 -8.51
CA ILE A 246 -1.28 -15.42 -8.08
C ILE A 246 -1.22 -15.53 -6.55
N PRO A 247 -2.09 -14.81 -5.81
CA PRO A 247 -2.14 -14.84 -4.36
C PRO A 247 -2.67 -16.18 -3.85
N HIS A 248 -2.27 -16.57 -2.64
CA HIS A 248 -2.88 -17.66 -1.90
C HIS A 248 -4.10 -17.17 -1.10
N VAL A 249 -4.02 -15.92 -0.65
CA VAL A 249 -5.08 -15.25 0.11
C VAL A 249 -5.34 -13.88 -0.49
N VAL A 250 -6.61 -13.55 -0.65
CA VAL A 250 -7.08 -12.20 -0.97
C VAL A 250 -7.84 -11.67 0.23
N ILE A 251 -7.54 -10.45 0.67
CA ILE A 251 -8.28 -9.74 1.70
C ILE A 251 -9.09 -8.65 1.01
N VAL A 252 -10.40 -8.61 1.26
CA VAL A 252 -11.31 -7.54 0.79
C VAL A 252 -11.80 -6.77 2.01
N ALA A 253 -11.44 -5.48 2.08
CA ALA A 253 -11.65 -4.64 3.25
C ALA A 253 -12.32 -3.32 2.86
N PHE A 254 -13.59 -3.37 2.50
CA PHE A 254 -14.45 -2.23 2.15
C PHE A 254 -15.64 -2.14 3.09
N GLY A 255 -16.40 -1.05 2.98
CA GLY A 255 -17.64 -0.78 3.68
C GLY A 255 -17.57 0.48 4.54
N GLN A 256 -16.37 0.94 4.89
CA GLN A 256 -16.18 2.12 5.75
C GLN A 256 -16.46 3.42 5.00
N ASN A 257 -16.00 3.55 3.75
CA ASN A 257 -16.21 4.73 2.90
C ASN A 257 -17.55 4.70 2.15
N ASP A 258 -18.14 3.53 2.00
CA ASP A 258 -19.38 3.33 1.24
C ASP A 258 -20.61 3.99 1.91
N ALA A 259 -20.49 4.36 3.20
CA ALA A 259 -21.49 5.16 3.92
C ALA A 259 -21.52 6.64 3.49
N ASN A 260 -20.67 7.10 2.58
CA ASN A 260 -20.63 8.47 2.10
C ASN A 260 -21.07 8.55 0.62
N PRO A 261 -21.99 9.46 0.24
CA PRO A 261 -22.58 10.55 1.04
C PRO A 261 -23.79 10.12 1.88
N VAL A 262 -24.32 8.90 1.72
CA VAL A 262 -25.52 8.42 2.41
C VAL A 262 -25.26 7.06 3.02
N ASN A 263 -25.54 6.92 4.31
CA ASN A 263 -25.40 5.64 5.03
C ASN A 263 -26.64 4.75 4.83
N TYR A 264 -26.96 4.45 3.56
CA TYR A 264 -28.16 3.70 3.18
C TYR A 264 -28.21 2.29 3.79
N MET A 265 -27.07 1.67 4.09
CA MET A 265 -27.05 0.35 4.71
C MET A 265 -27.63 0.37 6.13
N ALA A 266 -27.36 1.45 6.88
CA ALA A 266 -27.93 1.65 8.21
C ALA A 266 -29.37 2.20 8.17
N GLU A 267 -29.67 3.07 7.20
CA GLU A 267 -30.98 3.74 7.08
C GLU A 267 -32.07 2.80 6.56
N ASP A 268 -31.77 2.00 5.54
CA ASP A 268 -32.73 1.05 4.93
C ASP A 268 -32.00 -0.19 4.39
N TYR A 269 -31.72 -1.15 5.26
CA TYR A 269 -31.01 -2.38 4.92
C TYR A 269 -31.67 -3.20 3.80
N GLU A 270 -33.00 -3.16 3.71
CA GLU A 270 -33.79 -3.85 2.68
C GLU A 270 -34.10 -2.96 1.47
N GLY A 271 -33.64 -1.72 1.48
CA GLY A 271 -33.79 -0.78 0.38
C GLY A 271 -32.97 -1.16 -0.86
N GLU A 272 -33.32 -0.54 -1.98
CA GLU A 272 -32.72 -0.86 -3.27
C GLU A 272 -31.21 -0.56 -3.32
N GLN A 273 -30.74 0.52 -2.67
CA GLN A 273 -29.32 0.87 -2.65
C GLN A 273 -28.51 -0.16 -1.85
N ALA A 274 -29.00 -0.58 -0.68
CA ALA A 274 -28.34 -1.58 0.14
C ALA A 274 -28.30 -2.95 -0.54
N LYS A 275 -29.37 -3.35 -1.22
CA LYS A 275 -29.42 -4.57 -2.03
C LYS A 275 -28.47 -4.51 -3.22
N HIS A 276 -28.43 -3.37 -3.91
CA HIS A 276 -27.52 -3.16 -5.03
C HIS A 276 -26.06 -3.29 -4.58
N TRP A 277 -25.68 -2.62 -3.48
CA TRP A 277 -24.33 -2.74 -2.95
C TRP A 277 -23.94 -4.19 -2.62
N ARG A 278 -24.82 -4.94 -1.93
CA ARG A 278 -24.55 -6.36 -1.62
C ARG A 278 -24.37 -7.19 -2.88
N ALA A 279 -25.19 -6.96 -3.90
CA ALA A 279 -25.07 -7.66 -5.18
C ALA A 279 -23.73 -7.35 -5.90
N GLU A 280 -23.32 -6.08 -5.95
CA GLU A 280 -22.03 -5.70 -6.55
C GLU A 280 -20.83 -6.16 -5.70
N TYR A 281 -20.97 -6.18 -4.36
CA TYR A 281 -19.93 -6.73 -3.47
C TYR A 281 -19.71 -8.23 -3.74
N ARG A 282 -20.79 -9.00 -3.87
CA ARG A 282 -20.73 -10.41 -4.26
C ARG A 282 -20.07 -10.58 -5.63
N LYS A 283 -20.51 -9.82 -6.60
CA LYS A 283 -19.96 -9.85 -7.97
C LYS A 283 -18.47 -9.50 -7.99
N PHE A 284 -18.04 -8.54 -7.16
CA PHE A 284 -16.62 -8.22 -6.99
C PHE A 284 -15.83 -9.45 -6.49
N ILE A 285 -16.32 -10.13 -5.45
CA ILE A 285 -15.69 -11.33 -4.90
C ILE A 285 -15.62 -12.44 -5.97
N GLU A 286 -16.71 -12.68 -6.68
CA GLU A 286 -16.77 -13.69 -7.76
C GLU A 286 -15.78 -13.35 -8.87
N THR A 287 -15.67 -12.08 -9.25
CA THR A 287 -14.69 -11.61 -10.24
C THR A 287 -13.25 -11.86 -9.78
N ILE A 288 -12.94 -11.63 -8.51
CA ILE A 288 -11.60 -11.94 -7.95
C ILE A 288 -11.35 -13.46 -7.98
N GLN A 289 -12.34 -14.27 -7.64
CA GLN A 289 -12.22 -15.74 -7.69
C GLN A 289 -12.05 -16.28 -9.13
N GLU A 290 -12.66 -15.63 -10.12
CA GLU A 290 -12.41 -15.96 -11.52
C GLU A 290 -10.95 -15.70 -11.93
N LYS A 291 -10.33 -14.63 -11.44
CA LYS A 291 -8.90 -14.35 -11.65
C LYS A 291 -8.01 -15.31 -10.88
N TYR A 292 -8.43 -15.71 -9.68
CA TYR A 292 -7.67 -16.51 -8.72
C TYR A 292 -8.47 -17.71 -8.17
N PRO A 293 -8.75 -18.74 -8.98
CA PRO A 293 -9.70 -19.82 -8.63
C PRO A 293 -9.33 -20.67 -7.41
N LYS A 294 -8.10 -20.53 -6.89
CA LYS A 294 -7.57 -21.32 -5.76
C LYS A 294 -7.25 -20.45 -4.54
N CYS A 295 -7.60 -19.17 -4.55
CA CYS A 295 -7.33 -18.31 -3.41
C CYS A 295 -8.38 -18.47 -2.33
N GLU A 296 -7.96 -18.31 -1.08
CA GLU A 296 -8.86 -18.06 0.05
C GLU A 296 -9.20 -16.58 0.07
N VAL A 297 -10.46 -16.20 0.20
CA VAL A 297 -10.92 -14.82 0.28
C VAL A 297 -11.35 -14.50 1.69
N ILE A 298 -10.78 -13.48 2.31
CA ILE A 298 -11.14 -13.00 3.64
C ILE A 298 -11.84 -11.64 3.50
N LEU A 299 -13.10 -11.58 3.93
CA LEU A 299 -13.90 -10.36 3.95
C LEU A 299 -13.81 -9.74 5.33
N THR A 300 -13.53 -8.46 5.40
CA THR A 300 -13.41 -7.74 6.66
C THR A 300 -13.68 -6.25 6.48
N THR A 301 -13.94 -5.56 7.58
CA THR A 301 -13.77 -4.12 7.76
C THR A 301 -12.61 -3.93 8.75
N THR A 302 -12.64 -2.89 9.58
CA THR A 302 -11.58 -2.66 10.56
C THR A 302 -12.15 -2.16 11.89
N ILE A 303 -11.28 -1.80 12.83
CA ILE A 303 -11.67 -1.19 14.11
C ILE A 303 -12.07 0.29 13.97
N LEU A 304 -11.82 0.91 12.81
CA LEU A 304 -12.26 2.28 12.52
C LEU A 304 -13.78 2.40 12.66
N ASN A 305 -14.23 3.49 13.27
CA ASN A 305 -15.65 3.70 13.54
C ASN A 305 -16.50 3.66 12.26
N HIS A 306 -17.46 2.75 12.22
CA HIS A 306 -18.45 2.61 11.16
C HIS A 306 -19.71 1.94 11.69
N ASP A 307 -20.80 2.02 10.93
CA ASP A 307 -22.06 1.39 11.31
C ASP A 307 -22.02 -0.13 11.12
N ALA A 308 -22.49 -0.87 12.12
CA ALA A 308 -22.49 -2.33 12.13
C ALA A 308 -23.36 -2.97 11.01
N ALA A 309 -24.23 -2.20 10.36
CA ALA A 309 -25.02 -2.67 9.23
C ALA A 309 -24.11 -3.08 8.05
N TRP A 310 -22.96 -2.44 7.87
CA TRP A 310 -21.97 -2.81 6.86
C TRP A 310 -21.34 -4.16 7.17
N ASP A 311 -20.97 -4.42 8.44
CA ASP A 311 -20.45 -5.72 8.87
C ASP A 311 -21.48 -6.84 8.72
N ARG A 312 -22.76 -6.51 9.02
CA ARG A 312 -23.87 -7.45 8.80
C ARG A 312 -23.99 -7.80 7.31
N ALA A 313 -23.92 -6.83 6.42
CA ALA A 313 -23.99 -7.06 4.98
C ALA A 313 -22.87 -7.94 4.48
N ILE A 314 -21.62 -7.62 4.86
CA ILE A 314 -20.43 -8.40 4.51
C ILE A 314 -20.51 -9.82 5.07
N GLY A 315 -20.95 -9.98 6.33
CA GLY A 315 -21.12 -11.29 6.96
C GLY A 315 -22.20 -12.14 6.30
N GLN A 316 -23.27 -11.53 5.83
CA GLN A 316 -24.32 -12.21 5.07
C GLN A 316 -23.76 -12.74 3.74
N GLU A 317 -23.04 -11.92 2.98
CA GLU A 317 -22.43 -12.36 1.72
C GLU A 317 -21.40 -13.49 1.96
N ALA A 318 -20.59 -13.39 3.02
CA ALA A 318 -19.64 -14.44 3.38
C ALA A 318 -20.33 -15.77 3.71
N GLU A 319 -21.44 -15.75 4.46
CA GLU A 319 -22.20 -16.97 4.82
C GLU A 319 -22.81 -17.61 3.56
N GLU A 320 -23.35 -16.80 2.64
CA GLU A 320 -23.90 -17.31 1.38
C GLU A 320 -22.84 -17.87 0.42
N MET A 321 -21.58 -17.44 0.58
CA MET A 321 -20.44 -17.86 -0.24
C MET A 321 -19.47 -18.81 0.49
N LYS A 322 -19.77 -19.26 1.69
CA LYS A 322 -18.83 -20.05 2.55
C LYS A 322 -18.25 -21.29 1.88
N ASP A 323 -19.01 -21.96 1.04
CA ASP A 323 -18.57 -23.16 0.31
C ASP A 323 -17.65 -22.81 -0.89
N LYS A 324 -17.40 -21.53 -1.15
CA LYS A 324 -16.54 -21.00 -2.21
C LYS A 324 -15.21 -20.46 -1.68
N HIS A 325 -14.70 -20.95 -0.55
CA HIS A 325 -13.47 -20.45 0.09
C HIS A 325 -13.53 -18.98 0.48
N VAL A 326 -14.69 -18.52 0.93
CA VAL A 326 -14.92 -17.15 1.41
C VAL A 326 -15.13 -17.16 2.92
N HIS A 327 -14.42 -16.32 3.63
CA HIS A 327 -14.40 -16.24 5.09
C HIS A 327 -14.69 -14.81 5.54
N HIS A 328 -15.39 -14.66 6.66
CA HIS A 328 -15.62 -13.37 7.30
C HIS A 328 -14.77 -13.25 8.57
N PHE A 329 -14.09 -12.14 8.74
CA PHE A 329 -13.31 -11.83 9.93
C PHE A 329 -13.73 -10.50 10.53
N LEU A 330 -14.02 -10.51 11.83
CA LEU A 330 -14.32 -9.30 12.62
C LEU A 330 -13.27 -9.14 13.72
N TYR A 331 -12.77 -7.95 13.88
CA TYR A 331 -11.91 -7.59 15.00
C TYR A 331 -12.73 -7.51 16.30
N THR A 332 -12.08 -7.67 17.46
CA THR A 332 -12.75 -7.60 18.78
C THR A 332 -13.53 -6.29 18.97
N ASN A 333 -12.95 -5.16 18.52
CA ASN A 333 -13.55 -3.83 18.59
C ASN A 333 -13.94 -3.33 17.20
N ASN A 334 -14.40 -4.23 16.34
CA ASN A 334 -14.74 -3.89 14.96
C ASN A 334 -15.74 -2.73 14.91
N GLY A 335 -15.48 -1.71 14.10
CA GLY A 335 -16.31 -0.53 13.95
C GLY A 335 -16.41 0.40 15.18
N SER A 336 -15.72 0.10 16.27
CA SER A 336 -15.84 0.88 17.52
C SER A 336 -14.51 1.07 18.27
N GLY A 337 -13.42 0.69 17.66
CA GLY A 337 -12.11 0.73 18.31
C GLY A 337 -11.43 2.10 18.27
N THR A 338 -11.71 2.90 17.26
CA THR A 338 -11.13 4.24 17.11
C THR A 338 -12.02 5.18 16.30
N HIS A 339 -11.97 6.48 16.61
CA HIS A 339 -12.72 7.52 15.88
C HIS A 339 -12.01 8.03 14.63
N GLY A 340 -10.69 7.94 14.59
CA GLY A 340 -9.87 8.28 13.43
C GLY A 340 -9.18 7.05 12.89
N HIS A 341 -8.33 7.23 11.88
CA HIS A 341 -7.51 6.14 11.35
C HIS A 341 -6.68 5.47 12.45
N ILE A 342 -6.33 4.21 12.23
CA ILE A 342 -5.63 3.37 13.19
C ILE A 342 -4.17 3.81 13.32
N ARG A 343 -3.71 4.10 14.56
CA ARG A 343 -2.32 4.47 14.87
C ARG A 343 -1.58 3.28 15.44
N ILE A 344 -0.26 3.32 15.40
CA ILE A 344 0.64 2.25 15.87
C ILE A 344 0.24 1.66 17.23
N PRO A 345 -0.18 2.44 18.26
CA PRO A 345 -0.53 1.89 19.57
C PRO A 345 -1.91 1.21 19.63
N GLU A 346 -2.76 1.41 18.63
CA GLU A 346 -4.13 0.87 18.57
C GLU A 346 -4.17 -0.47 17.88
#